data_ace2f690b462460e825d9f27b2bc16c1
#
_entry.id   ace2f690b462460e825d9f27b2bc16c1
#
_cell.length_a   1.000
_cell.length_b   1.000
_cell.length_c   1.000
_cell.angle_alpha   90.00
_cell.angle_beta   90.00
_cell.angle_gamma   90.00
#
_symmetry.space_group_name_H-M   'P 1'
#
loop_
_entity.id
_entity.type
_entity.pdbx_description
1 polymer ?
#
loop_
_entity_poly.entity_id
_entity_poly.type
_entity_poly.pdbx_seq_one_letter_code
_entity_poly.pdbx_strand_id
1 'polypeptide(L)'
;SHTANPAMIGSTQPRRVAAVSRARRAAHELQLSNNHVSHQIRYDATTSPHTQIKFMTDGVLLRELAQDLTLAKYSIVIVDEAHERSVNTDVLIGMLSRVVKLREKRWIDAKEKGMDAPRPLRLVIMSATLRVNDFTKNSMLFSTPPPVVHIGARQHPVTIHFNRRTVQDYVTEAIKKTSKIHTRLPPGGILLFMTGQQEVQTVCRKLSQRYGADALSKYTIQAVKPAMSTRIAEPEAEEMDLGTAEDLDVDDDLDNEVQEDEEALDSDDESLPLAESDTPMHILPLY
;
A
#
# COMPACT_ATOMS: atom_id res chain seq x y z
N SER A 1 -34.57 17.13 -24.22
CA SER A 1 -33.63 17.65 -23.20
C SER A 1 -32.65 16.54 -22.83
N HIS A 2 -31.46 16.54 -23.43
CA HIS A 2 -30.41 15.59 -23.13
C HIS A 2 -29.71 16.00 -21.83
N THR A 3 -30.15 15.49 -20.73
CA THR A 3 -29.32 15.41 -19.52
C THR A 3 -28.28 14.31 -19.76
N ALA A 4 -27.18 14.67 -20.41
CA ALA A 4 -26.01 13.85 -20.42
C ALA A 4 -25.53 13.73 -18.96
N ASN A 5 -25.99 12.70 -18.26
CA ASN A 5 -25.44 12.33 -16.97
C ASN A 5 -23.93 12.09 -17.22
N PRO A 6 -23.01 12.90 -16.67
CA PRO A 6 -21.59 12.66 -16.90
C PRO A 6 -21.31 11.26 -16.39
N ALA A 7 -20.86 10.39 -17.28
CA ALA A 7 -20.61 9.01 -16.92
C ALA A 7 -19.53 8.96 -15.81
N MET A 8 -19.73 8.06 -14.86
CA MET A 8 -18.94 7.91 -13.64
C MET A 8 -17.44 7.66 -13.94
N ILE A 9 -16.58 8.11 -13.06
CA ILE A 9 -15.14 7.75 -13.00
C ILE A 9 -14.99 6.60 -12.01
N GLY A 10 -14.45 5.46 -12.45
CA GLY A 10 -14.11 4.33 -11.59
C GLY A 10 -12.62 4.31 -11.32
N SER A 11 -12.22 4.10 -10.06
CA SER A 11 -10.83 3.86 -9.67
C SER A 11 -10.72 2.55 -8.91
N THR A 12 -9.88 1.64 -9.38
CA THR A 12 -9.64 0.39 -8.68
C THR A 12 -8.40 0.44 -7.80
N GLN A 13 -8.44 -0.30 -6.71
CA GLN A 13 -7.39 -0.45 -5.71
C GLN A 13 -7.23 -1.93 -5.37
N PRO A 14 -6.00 -2.46 -5.23
CA PRO A 14 -5.82 -3.86 -4.86
C PRO A 14 -6.30 -4.15 -3.44
N ARG A 15 -6.20 -3.17 -2.53
CA ARG A 15 -6.52 -3.31 -1.10
C ARG A 15 -7.81 -2.59 -0.73
N ARG A 16 -8.66 -3.24 0.09
CA ARG A 16 -9.95 -2.69 0.55
C ARG A 16 -9.77 -1.37 1.31
N VAL A 17 -8.84 -1.35 2.26
CA VAL A 17 -8.55 -0.15 3.08
C VAL A 17 -8.15 1.03 2.19
N ALA A 18 -7.35 0.78 1.14
CA ALA A 18 -6.95 1.82 0.19
C ALA A 18 -8.16 2.40 -0.56
N ALA A 19 -9.10 1.57 -1.01
CA ALA A 19 -10.31 2.03 -1.69
C ALA A 19 -11.15 2.97 -0.81
N VAL A 20 -11.35 2.61 0.45
CA VAL A 20 -12.13 3.42 1.41
C VAL A 20 -11.40 4.72 1.77
N SER A 21 -10.12 4.65 2.12
CA SER A 21 -9.34 5.82 2.53
C SER A 21 -9.16 6.82 1.39
N ARG A 22 -8.89 6.35 0.16
CA ARG A 22 -8.79 7.22 -1.02
C ARG A 22 -10.12 7.86 -1.39
N ALA A 23 -11.25 7.16 -1.23
CA ALA A 23 -12.57 7.76 -1.44
C ALA A 23 -12.81 8.92 -0.48
N ARG A 24 -12.53 8.72 0.82
CA ARG A 24 -12.67 9.77 1.84
C ARG A 24 -11.75 10.97 1.56
N ARG A 25 -10.49 10.68 1.22
CA ARG A 25 -9.51 11.71 0.90
C ARG A 25 -9.91 12.52 -0.34
N ALA A 26 -10.31 11.86 -1.43
CA ALA A 26 -10.77 12.53 -2.63
C ALA A 26 -12.04 13.38 -2.39
N ALA A 27 -12.98 12.89 -1.60
CA ALA A 27 -14.15 13.68 -1.21
C ALA A 27 -13.76 14.96 -0.48
N HIS A 28 -12.83 14.85 0.47
CA HIS A 28 -12.31 15.99 1.23
C HIS A 28 -11.54 16.99 0.34
N GLU A 29 -10.59 16.51 -0.47
CA GLU A 29 -9.76 17.37 -1.34
C GLU A 29 -10.57 18.08 -2.43
N LEU A 30 -11.59 17.40 -2.97
CA LEU A 30 -12.48 17.96 -4.00
C LEU A 30 -13.66 18.76 -3.40
N GLN A 31 -13.79 18.80 -2.08
CA GLN A 31 -14.92 19.39 -1.36
C GLN A 31 -16.28 18.86 -1.84
N LEU A 32 -16.32 17.59 -2.22
CA LEU A 32 -17.53 16.89 -2.66
C LEU A 32 -18.15 16.12 -1.50
N SER A 33 -19.48 16.03 -1.49
CA SER A 33 -20.16 15.20 -0.51
C SER A 33 -19.91 13.70 -0.77
N ASN A 34 -20.07 12.87 0.27
CA ASN A 34 -19.96 11.42 0.19
C ASN A 34 -20.95 10.77 -0.81
N ASN A 35 -21.97 11.51 -1.24
CA ASN A 35 -22.90 11.05 -2.28
C ASN A 35 -22.31 11.13 -3.69
N HIS A 36 -21.32 12.01 -3.92
CA HIS A 36 -20.66 12.18 -5.22
C HIS A 36 -19.38 11.35 -5.32
N VAL A 37 -18.66 11.17 -4.21
CA VAL A 37 -17.48 10.30 -4.13
C VAL A 37 -17.81 9.14 -3.22
N SER A 38 -17.83 7.95 -3.76
CA SER A 38 -18.24 6.73 -3.05
C SER A 38 -17.18 5.64 -3.13
N HIS A 39 -17.28 4.66 -2.25
CA HIS A 39 -16.52 3.42 -2.37
C HIS A 39 -17.44 2.21 -2.53
N GLN A 40 -16.88 1.14 -3.07
CA GLN A 40 -17.49 -0.18 -3.08
C GLN A 40 -16.42 -1.24 -2.92
N ILE A 41 -16.51 -1.97 -1.84
CA ILE A 41 -15.71 -3.15 -1.55
C ILE A 41 -16.62 -4.37 -1.35
N ARG A 42 -16.05 -5.54 -1.08
CA ARG A 42 -16.85 -6.72 -0.78
C ARG A 42 -17.63 -6.48 0.52
N TYR A 43 -18.96 -6.64 0.46
CA TYR A 43 -19.92 -6.46 1.56
C TYR A 43 -20.14 -5.02 2.05
N ASP A 44 -19.47 -4.01 1.49
CA ASP A 44 -19.70 -2.62 1.86
C ASP A 44 -19.73 -1.71 0.64
N ALA A 45 -20.72 -0.82 0.56
CA ALA A 45 -20.85 0.12 -0.53
C ALA A 45 -21.60 1.39 -0.07
N THR A 46 -21.06 2.55 -0.47
CA THR A 46 -21.67 3.86 -0.25
C THR A 46 -22.19 4.49 -1.55
N THR A 47 -22.38 3.68 -2.60
CA THR A 47 -22.80 4.17 -3.92
C THR A 47 -24.21 4.73 -3.90
N SER A 48 -24.42 5.85 -4.59
CA SER A 48 -25.71 6.53 -4.77
C SER A 48 -25.97 6.84 -6.25
N PRO A 49 -27.21 7.20 -6.64
CA PRO A 49 -27.50 7.67 -8.00
C PRO A 49 -26.71 8.92 -8.41
N HIS A 50 -26.20 9.67 -7.45
CA HIS A 50 -25.41 10.90 -7.67
C HIS A 50 -23.88 10.65 -7.67
N THR A 51 -23.45 9.41 -7.55
CA THR A 51 -22.04 9.06 -7.53
C THR A 51 -21.37 9.42 -8.86
N GLN A 52 -20.36 10.28 -8.79
CA GLN A 52 -19.54 10.70 -9.93
C GLN A 52 -18.19 10.01 -9.94
N ILE A 53 -17.62 9.76 -8.76
CA ILE A 53 -16.33 9.07 -8.59
C ILE A 53 -16.55 7.88 -7.67
N LYS A 54 -16.11 6.71 -8.11
CA LYS A 54 -16.28 5.47 -7.37
C LYS A 54 -14.94 4.79 -7.20
N PHE A 55 -14.51 4.64 -5.96
CA PHE A 55 -13.35 3.83 -5.60
C PHE A 55 -13.80 2.40 -5.29
N MET A 56 -13.09 1.40 -5.77
CA MET A 56 -13.47 0.00 -5.59
C MET A 56 -12.26 -0.92 -5.63
N THR A 57 -12.44 -2.16 -5.19
CA THR A 57 -11.41 -3.18 -5.41
C THR A 57 -11.50 -3.78 -6.81
N ASP A 58 -10.38 -4.29 -7.33
CA ASP A 58 -10.30 -4.92 -8.67
C ASP A 58 -11.37 -5.98 -8.87
N GLY A 59 -11.60 -6.81 -7.86
CA GLY A 59 -12.63 -7.85 -7.89
C GLY A 59 -14.08 -7.34 -7.98
N VAL A 60 -14.35 -6.11 -7.53
CA VAL A 60 -15.65 -5.47 -7.72
C VAL A 60 -15.84 -5.10 -9.18
N LEU A 61 -14.84 -4.47 -9.80
CA LEU A 61 -14.94 -4.09 -11.22
C LEU A 61 -14.97 -5.31 -12.14
N LEU A 62 -14.24 -6.40 -11.82
CA LEU A 62 -14.34 -7.65 -12.56
C LEU A 62 -15.76 -8.24 -12.53
N ARG A 63 -16.46 -8.18 -11.39
CA ARG A 63 -17.85 -8.61 -11.32
C ARG A 63 -18.80 -7.72 -12.12
N GLU A 64 -18.56 -6.42 -12.15
CA GLU A 64 -19.33 -5.50 -12.99
C GLU A 64 -19.10 -5.77 -14.49
N LEU A 65 -17.86 -6.08 -14.88
CA LEU A 65 -17.54 -6.51 -16.24
C LEU A 65 -18.25 -7.79 -16.65
N ALA A 66 -18.46 -8.72 -15.71
CA ALA A 66 -19.22 -9.95 -15.98
C ALA A 66 -20.70 -9.65 -16.24
N GLN A 67 -21.25 -8.58 -15.68
CA GLN A 67 -22.64 -8.17 -15.87
C GLN A 67 -22.82 -7.25 -17.09
N ASP A 68 -21.90 -6.32 -17.29
CA ASP A 68 -21.87 -5.39 -18.43
C ASP A 68 -20.46 -5.28 -19.00
N LEU A 69 -20.19 -6.03 -20.06
CA LEU A 69 -18.91 -6.02 -20.77
C LEU A 69 -18.53 -4.64 -21.32
N THR A 70 -19.49 -3.76 -21.51
CA THR A 70 -19.22 -2.43 -22.05
C THR A 70 -18.88 -1.42 -20.97
N LEU A 71 -19.18 -1.71 -19.70
CA LEU A 71 -19.06 -0.75 -18.60
C LEU A 71 -19.69 0.60 -18.96
N ALA A 72 -20.92 0.57 -19.52
CA ALA A 72 -21.58 1.75 -20.10
C ALA A 72 -21.69 2.93 -19.12
N LYS A 73 -21.79 2.65 -17.81
CA LYS A 73 -21.86 3.65 -16.75
C LYS A 73 -20.56 4.43 -16.49
N TYR A 74 -19.41 3.93 -16.99
CA TYR A 74 -18.11 4.59 -16.80
C TYR A 74 -17.66 5.34 -18.04
N SER A 75 -17.11 6.54 -17.84
CA SER A 75 -16.38 7.32 -18.85
C SER A 75 -14.88 7.08 -18.77
N ILE A 76 -14.36 6.93 -17.55
CA ILE A 76 -12.96 6.72 -17.25
C ILE A 76 -12.86 5.59 -16.24
N VAL A 77 -11.90 4.70 -16.46
CA VAL A 77 -11.48 3.69 -15.49
C VAL A 77 -9.99 3.90 -15.20
N ILE A 78 -9.68 4.02 -13.92
CA ILE A 78 -8.31 4.15 -13.40
C ILE A 78 -7.96 2.86 -12.69
N VAL A 79 -6.92 2.17 -13.14
CA VAL A 79 -6.35 0.98 -12.47
C VAL A 79 -5.10 1.44 -11.74
N ASP A 80 -5.18 1.47 -10.43
CA ASP A 80 -4.08 1.95 -9.59
C ASP A 80 -3.25 0.79 -9.03
N GLU A 81 -2.01 1.10 -8.60
CA GLU A 81 -1.05 0.15 -8.05
C GLU A 81 -0.78 -1.07 -8.97
N ALA A 82 -0.81 -0.86 -10.29
CA ALA A 82 -0.64 -1.94 -11.26
C ALA A 82 0.72 -2.68 -11.13
N HIS A 83 1.69 -2.09 -10.45
CA HIS A 83 2.98 -2.71 -10.16
C HIS A 83 2.90 -3.86 -9.13
N GLU A 84 1.85 -3.95 -8.33
CA GLU A 84 1.65 -5.09 -7.41
C GLU A 84 1.42 -6.41 -8.17
N ARG A 85 1.00 -6.35 -9.45
CA ARG A 85 0.83 -7.50 -10.35
C ARG A 85 -0.08 -8.58 -9.75
N SER A 86 -1.15 -8.15 -9.07
CA SER A 86 -2.16 -9.10 -8.58
C SER A 86 -2.85 -9.78 -9.77
N VAL A 87 -3.26 -11.04 -9.58
CA VAL A 87 -3.99 -11.80 -10.62
C VAL A 87 -5.23 -11.05 -11.08
N ASN A 88 -5.97 -10.46 -10.14
CA ASN A 88 -7.16 -9.67 -10.46
C ASN A 88 -6.83 -8.44 -11.29
N THR A 89 -5.76 -7.71 -10.95
CA THR A 89 -5.31 -6.52 -11.68
C THR A 89 -4.89 -6.88 -13.10
N ASP A 90 -4.11 -7.95 -13.28
CA ASP A 90 -3.63 -8.37 -14.61
C ASP A 90 -4.79 -8.83 -15.50
N VAL A 91 -5.72 -9.61 -14.98
CA VAL A 91 -6.94 -10.02 -15.70
C VAL A 91 -7.78 -8.80 -16.06
N LEU A 92 -7.95 -7.87 -15.11
CA LEU A 92 -8.73 -6.64 -15.31
C LEU A 92 -8.13 -5.79 -16.45
N ILE A 93 -6.83 -5.55 -16.45
CA ILE A 93 -6.15 -4.79 -17.52
C ILE A 93 -6.32 -5.50 -18.86
N GLY A 94 -6.16 -6.83 -18.90
CA GLY A 94 -6.39 -7.63 -20.11
C GLY A 94 -7.81 -7.49 -20.65
N MET A 95 -8.82 -7.49 -19.81
CA MET A 95 -10.22 -7.28 -20.21
C MET A 95 -10.49 -5.83 -20.63
N LEU A 96 -10.04 -4.85 -19.83
CA LEU A 96 -10.26 -3.44 -20.12
C LEU A 96 -9.61 -3.01 -21.45
N SER A 97 -8.46 -3.56 -21.81
CA SER A 97 -7.82 -3.29 -23.09
C SER A 97 -8.71 -3.68 -24.29
N ARG A 98 -9.53 -4.71 -24.14
CA ARG A 98 -10.53 -5.14 -25.14
C ARG A 98 -11.79 -4.31 -25.10
N VAL A 99 -12.25 -3.95 -23.90
CA VAL A 99 -13.43 -3.09 -23.71
C VAL A 99 -13.24 -1.72 -24.36
N VAL A 100 -12.04 -1.13 -24.18
CA VAL A 100 -11.69 0.16 -24.82
C VAL A 100 -11.90 0.08 -26.33
N LYS A 101 -11.30 -0.93 -26.98
CA LYS A 101 -11.43 -1.15 -28.44
C LYS A 101 -12.88 -1.41 -28.85
N LEU A 102 -13.62 -2.21 -28.09
CA LEU A 102 -15.02 -2.54 -28.37
C LEU A 102 -15.91 -1.29 -28.28
N ARG A 103 -15.74 -0.45 -27.26
CA ARG A 103 -16.53 0.77 -27.09
C ARG A 103 -16.21 1.81 -28.15
N GLU A 104 -14.94 1.94 -28.52
CA GLU A 104 -14.54 2.83 -29.61
C GLU A 104 -15.21 2.43 -30.92
N LYS A 105 -15.13 1.15 -31.29
CA LYS A 105 -15.78 0.62 -32.49
C LYS A 105 -17.28 0.86 -32.45
N ARG A 106 -17.97 0.50 -31.36
CA ARG A 106 -19.42 0.69 -31.22
C ARG A 106 -19.82 2.16 -31.33
N TRP A 107 -19.01 3.07 -30.77
CA TRP A 107 -19.29 4.49 -30.84
C TRP A 107 -19.15 5.04 -32.27
N ILE A 108 -18.12 4.60 -33.02
CA ILE A 108 -17.93 4.96 -34.42
C ILE A 108 -19.11 4.45 -35.25
N ASP A 109 -19.42 3.15 -35.15
CA ASP A 109 -20.52 2.51 -35.88
C ASP A 109 -21.88 3.18 -35.60
N ALA A 110 -22.12 3.56 -34.35
CA ALA A 110 -23.38 4.25 -33.96
C ALA A 110 -23.44 5.68 -34.51
N LYS A 111 -22.30 6.39 -34.47
CA LYS A 111 -22.21 7.75 -35.03
C LYS A 111 -22.48 7.77 -36.52
N GLU A 112 -21.97 6.80 -37.27
CA GLU A 112 -22.23 6.64 -38.69
C GLU A 112 -23.73 6.39 -39.00
N LYS A 113 -24.39 5.65 -38.09
CA LYS A 113 -25.80 5.31 -38.22
C LYS A 113 -26.77 6.35 -37.58
N GLY A 114 -26.22 7.43 -37.01
CA GLY A 114 -27.01 8.42 -36.29
C GLY A 114 -27.70 7.92 -35.03
N MET A 115 -27.13 6.82 -34.42
CA MET A 115 -27.64 6.21 -33.20
C MET A 115 -26.83 6.64 -31.95
N ASP A 116 -27.47 6.62 -30.79
CA ASP A 116 -26.78 6.85 -29.52
C ASP A 116 -26.04 5.61 -29.07
N ALA A 117 -24.78 5.81 -28.66
CA ALA A 117 -23.95 4.77 -28.02
C ALA A 117 -23.09 5.37 -26.90
N PRO A 118 -22.69 4.56 -25.92
CA PRO A 118 -21.78 5.01 -24.89
C PRO A 118 -20.50 5.56 -25.52
N ARG A 119 -20.02 6.71 -25.02
CA ARG A 119 -18.75 7.30 -25.46
C ARG A 119 -17.58 6.32 -25.26
N PRO A 120 -16.48 6.46 -26.00
CA PRO A 120 -15.28 5.66 -25.78
C PRO A 120 -14.83 5.68 -24.33
N LEU A 121 -14.41 4.52 -23.81
CA LEU A 121 -13.88 4.41 -22.45
C LEU A 121 -12.43 4.89 -22.44
N ARG A 122 -12.07 5.71 -21.49
CA ARG A 122 -10.68 6.07 -21.22
C ARG A 122 -10.14 5.18 -20.11
N LEU A 123 -9.00 4.57 -20.39
CA LEU A 123 -8.29 3.72 -19.43
C LEU A 123 -7.00 4.42 -18.99
N VAL A 124 -6.82 4.55 -17.68
CA VAL A 124 -5.59 5.07 -17.06
C VAL A 124 -5.01 3.96 -16.20
N ILE A 125 -3.74 3.60 -16.41
CA ILE A 125 -3.02 2.64 -15.60
C ILE A 125 -1.97 3.41 -14.81
N MET A 126 -1.99 3.29 -13.47
CA MET A 126 -1.04 3.96 -12.59
C MET A 126 -0.12 2.93 -11.93
N SER A 127 1.16 3.27 -11.86
CA SER A 127 2.20 2.40 -11.32
C SER A 127 3.28 3.24 -10.65
N ALA A 128 3.73 2.83 -9.45
CA ALA A 128 4.82 3.49 -8.75
C ALA A 128 6.21 3.07 -9.24
N THR A 129 6.33 2.01 -10.04
CA THR A 129 7.61 1.50 -10.55
C THR A 129 7.83 1.80 -12.02
N LEU A 130 9.09 1.78 -12.44
CA LEU A 130 9.51 2.02 -13.83
C LEU A 130 9.20 0.86 -14.80
N ARG A 131 8.55 -0.21 -14.36
CA ARG A 131 8.17 -1.36 -15.23
C ARG A 131 6.98 -1.05 -16.15
N VAL A 132 6.97 0.15 -16.71
CA VAL A 132 5.95 0.63 -17.64
C VAL A 132 5.97 -0.19 -18.95
N ASN A 133 7.12 -0.75 -19.30
CA ASN A 133 7.30 -1.54 -20.52
C ASN A 133 6.36 -2.75 -20.63
N ASP A 134 5.97 -3.36 -19.49
CA ASP A 134 5.06 -4.50 -19.46
C ASP A 134 3.68 -4.15 -20.03
N PHE A 135 3.27 -2.90 -19.93
CA PHE A 135 2.00 -2.39 -20.45
C PHE A 135 2.16 -1.70 -21.80
N THR A 136 3.23 -0.92 -22.00
CA THR A 136 3.40 -0.09 -23.20
C THR A 136 3.93 -0.87 -24.40
N LYS A 137 4.81 -1.86 -24.18
CA LYS A 137 5.41 -2.68 -25.25
C LYS A 137 4.60 -3.93 -25.59
N ASN A 138 3.53 -4.20 -24.86
CA ASN A 138 2.71 -5.38 -25.07
C ASN A 138 1.64 -5.11 -26.14
N SER A 139 1.95 -5.48 -27.40
CA SER A 139 1.04 -5.33 -28.54
C SER A 139 -0.26 -6.15 -28.40
N MET A 140 -0.29 -7.18 -27.55
CA MET A 140 -1.49 -7.97 -27.27
C MET A 140 -2.51 -7.16 -26.45
N LEU A 141 -2.04 -6.25 -25.60
CA LEU A 141 -2.92 -5.36 -24.83
C LEU A 141 -3.35 -4.16 -25.68
N PHE A 142 -2.39 -3.44 -26.22
CA PHE A 142 -2.63 -2.21 -26.99
C PHE A 142 -1.94 -2.28 -28.35
N SER A 143 -2.71 -2.13 -29.42
CA SER A 143 -2.20 -2.10 -30.79
C SER A 143 -1.29 -0.88 -31.05
N THR A 144 -1.60 0.23 -30.39
CA THR A 144 -0.78 1.44 -30.38
C THR A 144 -0.28 1.63 -28.96
N PRO A 145 1.03 1.82 -28.72
CA PRO A 145 1.56 2.06 -27.39
C PRO A 145 0.86 3.24 -26.74
N PRO A 146 0.32 3.09 -25.51
CA PRO A 146 -0.30 4.19 -24.79
C PRO A 146 0.73 5.25 -24.41
N PRO A 147 0.35 6.53 -24.37
CA PRO A 147 1.23 7.60 -23.91
C PRO A 147 1.56 7.41 -22.42
N VAL A 148 2.81 7.72 -22.06
CA VAL A 148 3.29 7.62 -20.68
C VAL A 148 3.53 9.01 -20.12
N VAL A 149 2.93 9.28 -18.95
CA VAL A 149 3.16 10.51 -18.20
C VAL A 149 3.99 10.18 -16.96
N HIS A 150 5.16 10.78 -16.84
CA HIS A 150 6.01 10.65 -15.66
C HIS A 150 5.73 11.80 -14.69
N ILE A 151 5.36 11.43 -13.46
CA ILE A 151 5.13 12.39 -12.38
C ILE A 151 6.27 12.25 -11.38
N GLY A 152 7.11 13.27 -11.24
CA GLY A 152 8.18 13.32 -10.26
C GLY A 152 7.59 13.47 -8.85
N ALA A 153 7.62 12.38 -8.07
CA ALA A 153 7.00 12.36 -6.74
C ALA A 153 8.01 12.52 -5.59
N ARG A 154 9.31 12.53 -5.86
CA ARG A 154 10.32 12.66 -4.79
C ARG A 154 10.34 14.10 -4.24
N GLN A 155 9.87 14.24 -3.00
CA GLN A 155 9.89 15.52 -2.27
C GLN A 155 11.16 15.71 -1.44
N HIS A 156 11.85 14.62 -1.10
CA HIS A 156 13.03 14.61 -0.24
C HIS A 156 14.15 13.76 -0.85
N PRO A 157 15.42 14.13 -0.58
CA PRO A 157 16.55 13.31 -0.99
C PRO A 157 16.51 11.95 -0.27
N VAL A 158 16.84 10.89 -0.99
CA VAL A 158 16.92 9.54 -0.46
C VAL A 158 18.31 8.98 -0.74
N THR A 159 19.02 8.59 0.33
CA THR A 159 20.30 7.91 0.23
C THR A 159 20.09 6.41 0.47
N ILE A 160 20.65 5.59 -0.41
CA ILE A 160 20.54 4.14 -0.33
C ILE A 160 21.87 3.57 0.19
N HIS A 161 21.79 2.79 1.28
CA HIS A 161 22.94 2.11 1.87
C HIS A 161 22.77 0.59 1.76
N PHE A 162 23.79 -0.08 1.30
CA PHE A 162 23.82 -1.53 1.21
C PHE A 162 24.86 -2.11 2.18
N ASN A 163 24.60 -3.33 2.68
CA ASN A 163 25.64 -4.09 3.37
C ASN A 163 26.66 -4.63 2.35
N ARG A 164 27.93 -4.60 2.71
CA ARG A 164 29.00 -5.19 1.87
C ARG A 164 28.91 -6.71 1.78
N ARG A 165 28.40 -7.36 2.82
CA ARG A 165 28.23 -8.82 2.90
C ARG A 165 26.82 -9.16 3.37
N THR A 166 26.30 -10.29 2.94
CA THR A 166 25.05 -10.86 3.45
C THR A 166 25.34 -11.46 4.83
N VAL A 167 24.62 -10.99 5.84
CA VAL A 167 24.74 -11.47 7.22
C VAL A 167 23.79 -12.65 7.42
N GLN A 168 24.23 -13.71 8.11
CA GLN A 168 23.38 -14.88 8.37
C GLN A 168 22.25 -14.53 9.35
N ASP A 169 22.56 -13.86 10.45
CA ASP A 169 21.57 -13.37 11.41
C ASP A 169 21.14 -11.94 11.06
N TYR A 170 20.24 -11.84 10.10
CA TYR A 170 19.70 -10.54 9.68
C TYR A 170 18.81 -9.89 10.74
N VAL A 171 18.24 -10.67 11.67
CA VAL A 171 17.40 -10.14 12.76
C VAL A 171 18.25 -9.34 13.74
N THR A 172 19.34 -9.91 14.20
CA THR A 172 20.29 -9.21 15.08
C THR A 172 20.91 -8.00 14.39
N GLU A 173 21.30 -8.14 13.12
CA GLU A 173 21.84 -7.00 12.35
C GLU A 173 20.81 -5.87 12.17
N ALA A 174 19.54 -6.20 11.91
CA ALA A 174 18.46 -5.23 11.84
C ALA A 174 18.28 -4.45 13.16
N ILE A 175 18.36 -5.14 14.30
CA ILE A 175 18.31 -4.51 15.62
C ILE A 175 19.53 -3.59 15.83
N LYS A 176 20.76 -4.06 15.52
CA LYS A 176 21.98 -3.26 15.62
C LYS A 176 21.88 -1.99 14.77
N LYS A 177 21.42 -2.11 13.51
CA LYS A 177 21.26 -0.95 12.62
C LYS A 177 20.17 0.00 13.07
N THR A 178 19.02 -0.51 13.51
CA THR A 178 17.95 0.32 14.07
C THR A 178 18.43 1.09 15.29
N SER A 179 19.18 0.45 16.18
CA SER A 179 19.81 1.11 17.33
C SER A 179 20.79 2.19 16.89
N LYS A 180 21.69 1.92 15.92
CA LYS A 180 22.62 2.93 15.40
C LYS A 180 21.89 4.13 14.76
N ILE A 181 20.82 3.89 14.01
CA ILE A 181 19.98 4.96 13.41
C ILE A 181 19.38 5.81 14.51
N HIS A 182 18.76 5.17 15.52
CA HIS A 182 18.09 5.86 16.61
C HIS A 182 19.05 6.73 17.44
N THR A 183 20.27 6.25 17.69
CA THR A 183 21.25 6.95 18.51
C THR A 183 22.08 8.01 17.78
N ARG A 184 22.31 7.85 16.48
CA ARG A 184 23.25 8.69 15.71
C ARG A 184 22.59 9.65 14.74
N LEU A 185 21.35 9.40 14.31
CA LEU A 185 20.65 10.25 13.35
C LEU A 185 19.66 11.17 14.06
N PRO A 186 19.26 12.28 13.41
CA PRO A 186 18.24 13.17 13.94
C PRO A 186 16.93 12.42 14.21
N PRO A 187 16.09 12.88 15.18
CA PRO A 187 14.82 12.28 15.48
C PRO A 187 13.95 12.11 14.24
N GLY A 188 13.35 10.92 14.08
CA GLY A 188 12.51 10.61 12.91
C GLY A 188 11.85 9.25 13.03
N GLY A 189 10.98 8.93 12.08
CA GLY A 189 10.34 7.61 12.00
C GLY A 189 11.26 6.58 11.37
N ILE A 190 11.29 5.37 11.95
CA ILE A 190 12.03 4.21 11.42
C ILE A 190 11.00 3.16 11.02
N LEU A 191 11.02 2.73 9.75
CA LEU A 191 10.20 1.62 9.26
C LEU A 191 11.09 0.43 8.96
N LEU A 192 10.89 -0.67 9.69
CA LEU A 192 11.67 -1.88 9.58
C LEU A 192 10.83 -3.01 9.00
N PHE A 193 11.27 -3.59 7.89
CA PHE A 193 10.63 -4.73 7.26
C PHE A 193 11.29 -6.03 7.66
N MET A 194 10.50 -6.98 8.15
CA MET A 194 10.92 -8.32 8.52
C MET A 194 10.16 -9.37 7.70
N THR A 195 10.65 -10.62 7.66
CA THR A 195 10.08 -11.65 6.78
C THR A 195 8.88 -12.37 7.38
N GLY A 196 8.70 -12.31 8.72
CA GLY A 196 7.60 -13.01 9.39
C GLY A 196 7.19 -12.40 10.72
N GLN A 197 5.99 -12.79 11.18
CA GLN A 197 5.37 -12.28 12.39
C GLN A 197 6.24 -12.53 13.64
N GLN A 198 6.84 -13.72 13.76
CA GLN A 198 7.69 -14.07 14.90
C GLN A 198 8.93 -13.18 14.99
N GLU A 199 9.53 -12.86 13.86
CA GLU A 199 10.66 -11.95 13.79
C GLU A 199 10.28 -10.52 14.16
N VAL A 200 9.11 -10.03 13.66
CA VAL A 200 8.57 -8.73 14.06
C VAL A 200 8.40 -8.67 15.57
N GLN A 201 7.80 -9.69 16.19
CA GLN A 201 7.62 -9.75 17.65
C GLN A 201 8.95 -9.79 18.39
N THR A 202 9.92 -10.57 17.91
CA THR A 202 11.24 -10.66 18.51
C THR A 202 11.96 -9.32 18.47
N VAL A 203 11.95 -8.65 17.32
CA VAL A 203 12.56 -7.32 17.16
C VAL A 203 11.88 -6.30 18.06
N CYS A 204 10.53 -6.26 18.07
CA CYS A 204 9.78 -5.37 18.95
C CYS A 204 10.14 -5.60 20.42
N ARG A 205 10.16 -6.87 20.87
CA ARG A 205 10.52 -7.21 22.25
C ARG A 205 11.92 -6.74 22.60
N LYS A 206 12.93 -7.05 21.77
CA LYS A 206 14.34 -6.67 22.03
C LYS A 206 14.55 -5.15 22.00
N LEU A 207 13.92 -4.44 21.07
CA LEU A 207 13.99 -2.98 21.03
C LEU A 207 13.23 -2.33 22.20
N SER A 208 12.07 -2.88 22.61
CA SER A 208 11.32 -2.40 23.77
C SER A 208 12.07 -2.59 25.08
N GLN A 209 12.79 -3.69 25.24
CA GLN A 209 13.65 -3.93 26.40
C GLN A 209 14.77 -2.89 26.48
N ARG A 210 15.28 -2.43 25.34
CA ARG A 210 16.40 -1.48 25.31
C ARG A 210 15.96 -0.01 25.34
N TYR A 211 14.85 0.33 24.68
CA TYR A 211 14.40 1.72 24.46
C TYR A 211 12.93 1.95 24.82
N GLY A 212 12.24 0.99 25.43
CA GLY A 212 10.81 1.02 25.64
C GLY A 212 10.35 1.78 26.88
N ALA A 213 9.14 1.45 27.37
CA ALA A 213 8.37 2.21 28.37
C ALA A 213 9.11 2.43 29.70
N ASP A 214 10.03 1.56 30.13
CA ASP A 214 10.82 1.76 31.35
C ASP A 214 11.84 2.90 31.20
N ALA A 215 12.26 3.20 29.99
CA ALA A 215 13.01 4.41 29.67
C ALA A 215 12.10 5.65 29.69
N LEU A 216 10.84 5.51 29.22
CA LEU A 216 9.83 6.57 29.26
C LEU A 216 9.43 6.96 30.69
N SER A 217 9.37 6.02 31.63
CA SER A 217 9.00 6.31 33.04
C SER A 217 10.00 7.20 33.76
N LYS A 218 11.27 7.18 33.35
CA LYS A 218 12.30 8.09 33.88
C LYS A 218 12.15 9.53 33.39
N TYR A 219 11.46 9.76 32.26
CA TYR A 219 11.29 11.08 31.64
C TYR A 219 9.89 11.69 31.79
N THR A 220 8.88 10.92 32.25
CA THR A 220 7.47 11.37 32.38
C THR A 220 7.24 12.39 33.51
N ILE A 221 8.25 12.73 34.30
CA ILE A 221 8.13 13.73 35.38
C ILE A 221 8.10 15.18 34.82
N GLN A 222 8.34 15.41 33.54
CA GLN A 222 8.36 16.77 32.96
C GLN A 222 7.56 16.95 31.67
N ALA A 223 6.57 16.17 31.34
CA ALA A 223 5.82 16.35 30.10
C ALA A 223 4.40 16.89 30.32
N VAL A 224 4.19 18.05 29.77
CA VAL A 224 2.97 18.78 29.47
C VAL A 224 1.83 17.86 28.97
N LYS A 225 0.61 18.09 29.48
CA LYS A 225 -0.64 17.42 29.06
C LYS A 225 -0.84 17.47 27.54
N PRO A 226 -1.13 16.35 26.87
CA PRO A 226 -1.52 16.40 25.47
C PRO A 226 -2.99 16.81 25.34
N ALA A 227 -3.22 17.85 24.55
CA ALA A 227 -4.53 18.19 24.04
C ALA A 227 -4.87 17.29 22.83
N MET A 228 -6.13 16.88 22.79
CA MET A 228 -6.82 16.19 21.69
C MET A 228 -6.65 14.68 21.54
N SER A 229 -7.71 14.01 22.01
CA SER A 229 -8.02 12.64 21.64
C SER A 229 -8.47 12.57 20.17
N THR A 230 -7.63 12.05 19.30
CA THR A 230 -8.09 11.50 18.03
C THR A 230 -8.53 10.06 18.31
N ARG A 231 -9.82 9.77 18.19
CA ARG A 231 -10.34 8.40 18.16
C ARG A 231 -9.70 7.69 16.98
N ILE A 232 -8.69 6.88 17.24
CA ILE A 232 -8.16 5.92 16.30
C ILE A 232 -9.20 4.81 16.23
N ALA A 233 -9.78 4.60 15.04
CA ALA A 233 -10.60 3.43 14.79
C ALA A 233 -9.73 2.19 15.03
N GLU A 234 -10.23 1.30 15.86
CA GLU A 234 -9.63 0.00 16.10
C GLU A 234 -9.44 -0.73 14.76
N PRO A 235 -8.28 -1.31 14.47
CA PRO A 235 -8.14 -2.19 13.34
C PRO A 235 -8.94 -3.46 13.62
N GLU A 236 -10.03 -3.66 12.89
CA GLU A 236 -10.70 -4.96 12.86
C GLU A 236 -9.69 -5.99 12.36
N ALA A 237 -9.25 -6.86 13.26
CA ALA A 237 -8.48 -8.05 12.94
C ALA A 237 -9.40 -8.94 12.09
N GLU A 238 -9.11 -9.08 10.80
CA GLU A 238 -9.71 -10.14 10.00
C GLU A 238 -9.14 -11.47 10.51
N GLU A 239 -9.91 -12.17 11.34
CA GLU A 239 -9.71 -13.57 11.63
C GLU A 239 -9.80 -14.33 10.30
N MET A 240 -8.67 -14.71 9.74
CA MET A 240 -8.61 -15.83 8.82
C MET A 240 -8.70 -17.09 9.68
N ASP A 241 -9.86 -17.71 9.63
CA ASP A 241 -10.09 -19.07 10.11
C ASP A 241 -9.21 -20.02 9.28
N LEU A 242 -7.99 -20.24 9.75
CA LEU A 242 -7.13 -21.35 9.35
C LEU A 242 -7.22 -22.37 10.47
N GLY A 243 -7.86 -23.48 10.16
CA GLY A 243 -8.14 -24.59 11.02
C GLY A 243 -7.03 -24.93 12.00
N THR A 244 -7.47 -25.29 13.17
CA THR A 244 -6.73 -25.83 14.29
C THR A 244 -5.59 -26.75 13.85
N ALA A 245 -4.36 -26.24 13.95
CA ALA A 245 -3.17 -27.09 14.06
C ALA A 245 -2.88 -27.25 15.53
N GLU A 246 -2.83 -28.52 15.91
CA GLU A 246 -2.61 -29.07 17.23
C GLU A 246 -1.39 -28.47 17.93
N ASP A 247 -1.54 -28.28 19.23
CA ASP A 247 -0.51 -27.96 20.19
C ASP A 247 0.78 -28.78 19.95
N LEU A 248 1.82 -28.12 19.52
CA LEU A 248 3.19 -28.61 19.69
C LEU A 248 3.82 -27.77 20.78
N ASP A 249 3.83 -28.36 21.97
CA ASP A 249 4.71 -27.98 23.05
C ASP A 249 6.16 -27.97 22.51
N VAL A 250 6.70 -26.79 22.31
CA VAL A 250 8.12 -26.63 22.05
C VAL A 250 8.76 -26.19 23.35
N ASP A 251 9.43 -27.15 23.96
CA ASP A 251 10.26 -27.00 25.13
C ASP A 251 11.16 -25.75 25.06
N ASP A 252 11.07 -24.98 26.11
CA ASP A 252 11.79 -23.74 26.39
C ASP A 252 13.19 -24.07 26.97
N ASP A 253 14.00 -24.75 26.18
CA ASP A 253 15.42 -25.06 26.54
C ASP A 253 16.32 -24.80 25.34
N LEU A 254 16.61 -23.55 25.06
CA LEU A 254 17.75 -23.12 24.25
C LEU A 254 18.40 -21.88 24.86
N ASP A 255 18.84 -22.00 26.12
CA ASP A 255 20.00 -21.30 26.61
C ASP A 255 21.23 -21.95 25.96
N ASN A 256 21.49 -21.62 24.73
CA ASN A 256 22.73 -21.93 24.08
C ASN A 256 23.59 -20.68 24.10
N GLU A 257 24.57 -20.68 24.99
CA GLU A 257 25.69 -19.76 25.00
C GLU A 257 26.27 -19.68 23.58
N VAL A 258 25.91 -18.66 22.85
CA VAL A 258 26.62 -18.31 21.62
C VAL A 258 27.94 -17.69 22.07
N GLN A 259 28.98 -18.46 22.03
CA GLN A 259 30.37 -17.98 22.06
C GLN A 259 30.48 -16.86 21.02
N GLU A 260 30.85 -15.69 21.49
CA GLU A 260 31.20 -14.55 20.68
C GLU A 260 32.44 -14.89 19.86
N ASP A 261 32.26 -15.31 18.61
CA ASP A 261 33.31 -15.25 17.63
C ASP A 261 33.58 -13.77 17.28
N GLU A 262 34.32 -13.14 18.15
CA GLU A 262 35.02 -11.89 17.89
C GLU A 262 36.21 -12.16 16.96
N GLU A 263 35.95 -12.35 15.65
CA GLU A 263 37.00 -12.13 14.64
C GLU A 263 36.39 -12.14 13.23
N ALA A 264 35.79 -11.02 12.84
CA ALA A 264 35.83 -10.59 11.45
C ALA A 264 35.86 -9.07 11.46
N LEU A 265 37.07 -8.58 11.47
CA LEU A 265 37.47 -7.20 11.30
C LEU A 265 36.73 -6.55 10.12
N ASP A 266 35.74 -5.76 10.41
CA ASP A 266 35.39 -4.63 9.57
C ASP A 266 36.09 -3.39 10.14
N SER A 267 37.35 -3.25 9.71
CA SER A 267 38.21 -2.14 10.05
C SER A 267 37.72 -0.89 9.29
N ASP A 268 36.71 -0.26 9.80
CA ASP A 268 36.38 1.14 9.60
C ASP A 268 35.23 1.50 10.56
N ASP A 269 35.48 1.44 11.82
CA ASP A 269 34.96 2.41 12.77
C ASP A 269 35.53 2.15 14.18
N GLU A 270 36.55 2.90 14.47
CA GLU A 270 37.09 2.98 15.82
C GLU A 270 35.98 3.26 16.84
N SER A 271 35.98 2.47 17.86
CA SER A 271 35.39 2.63 19.18
C SER A 271 35.22 4.08 19.64
N LEU A 272 34.16 4.72 19.11
CA LEU A 272 33.54 5.81 19.86
C LEU A 272 32.57 5.16 20.84
N PRO A 273 32.63 5.52 22.14
CA PRO A 273 31.67 5.01 23.12
C PRO A 273 30.29 5.28 22.57
N LEU A 274 29.46 4.22 22.52
CA LEU A 274 28.03 4.35 22.24
C LEU A 274 27.50 5.37 23.23
N ALA A 275 27.31 6.61 22.79
CA ALA A 275 26.51 7.55 23.53
C ALA A 275 25.16 6.85 23.68
N GLU A 276 24.85 6.41 24.88
CA GLU A 276 23.53 5.91 25.23
C GLU A 276 22.60 7.07 24.96
N SER A 277 21.87 7.03 23.84
CA SER A 277 20.84 8.03 23.63
C SER A 277 19.74 7.68 24.61
N ASP A 278 19.57 8.52 25.60
CA ASP A 278 18.47 8.46 26.57
C ASP A 278 17.09 8.77 25.93
N THR A 279 17.02 8.83 24.62
CA THR A 279 15.77 9.11 23.90
C THR A 279 14.91 7.87 23.82
N PRO A 280 13.69 7.89 24.34
CA PRO A 280 12.77 6.76 24.29
C PRO A 280 12.29 6.50 22.86
N MET A 281 12.10 5.22 22.51
CA MET A 281 11.57 4.79 21.22
C MET A 281 10.12 4.30 21.40
N HIS A 282 9.20 4.82 20.57
CA HIS A 282 7.85 4.27 20.48
C HIS A 282 7.81 3.17 19.43
N ILE A 283 7.60 1.91 19.87
CA ILE A 283 7.72 0.72 19.02
C ILE A 283 6.34 0.11 18.81
N LEU A 284 5.94 -0.02 17.54
CA LEU A 284 4.66 -0.58 17.15
C LEU A 284 4.87 -1.70 16.13
N PRO A 285 4.32 -2.91 16.37
CA PRO A 285 4.25 -3.93 15.35
C PRO A 285 3.19 -3.56 14.31
N LEU A 286 3.50 -3.76 13.03
CA LEU A 286 2.57 -3.61 11.92
C LEU A 286 2.47 -4.96 11.20
N TYR A 287 1.27 -5.53 11.13
CA TYR A 287 0.98 -6.81 10.46
C TYR A 287 0.11 -6.58 9.22
#